data_edffbc0a476d612878c838126b6ce5e4
#
_entry.id   edffbc0a476d612878c838126b6ce5e4
#
_cell.length_a   1.000
_cell.length_b   1.000
_cell.length_c   1.000
_cell.angle_alpha   90.00
_cell.angle_beta   90.00
_cell.angle_gamma   90.00
#
_symmetry.space_group_name_H-M   'P 1'
#
loop_
_entity.id
_entity.type
_entity.pdbx_description
1 polymer ?
#
loop_
_entity_poly.entity_id
_entity_poly.type
_entity_poly.pdbx_seq_one_letter_code
_entity_poly.pdbx_strand_id
1 'polypeptide(L)'
;MQQKPSRPVKATLRTRQPLDSEESDLQPDSNAADSSTSSSAQLLALLSRLFAPLRRSPNFSATLQHVKGLLYDQQYLAAFGTESEEGERWREVYAARWVPSRAVIYQRIFDECDIAQHLGWQTPSGETNGGGGGERPRSEEEELEQERERAKLRRRLRQEGKSADEISQAVAELEQQFRAARSSKADSKGEGAAAVVDAIMIGAGAGSEVVALGAVLGVAAAGRASSGDADPTLAAAEYRPPPRVRVHAVDQGSWDVLLDKMAQGLRDAWPTLDSEHVEEDGGDQQQPRFDVRFVKGNILDNKMITTAAGSSSPVIDFGSSSLRLITICFTITELLLQSRLETLRLLSTISRSAPSGTLFLIVESASLAQIPIGQEGRTYPLGRLLDHALCGGGDKGGGGGGGVWEILKSEDAKWYRMPNDADEVYNAMGKGTKVKLENSRVVLRLYRKR
;
A
#
# COMPACT_ATOMS: atom_id res chain seq x y z
N MET A 1 41.60 3.40 46.64
CA MET A 1 40.25 2.81 46.72
C MET A 1 39.65 2.82 45.32
N GLN A 2 39.69 1.69 44.64
CA GLN A 2 39.13 1.52 43.30
C GLN A 2 37.70 0.99 43.43
N GLN A 3 36.71 1.72 42.88
CA GLN A 3 35.31 1.26 42.81
C GLN A 3 35.17 0.22 41.70
N LYS A 4 34.63 -0.95 42.04
CA LYS A 4 34.24 -1.99 41.10
C LYS A 4 32.99 -1.56 40.33
N PRO A 5 32.91 -1.81 39.00
CA PRO A 5 31.69 -1.54 38.25
C PRO A 5 30.59 -2.55 38.62
N SER A 6 29.38 -2.04 38.82
CA SER A 6 28.17 -2.81 39.10
C SER A 6 27.73 -3.60 37.87
N ARG A 7 27.42 -4.90 38.04
CA ARG A 7 26.88 -5.80 37.03
C ARG A 7 25.45 -5.36 36.65
N PRO A 8 25.08 -5.44 35.35
CA PRO A 8 23.71 -5.20 34.96
C PRO A 8 22.79 -6.36 35.42
N VAL A 9 21.64 -5.96 35.98
CA VAL A 9 20.56 -6.88 36.41
C VAL A 9 19.89 -7.45 35.19
N LYS A 10 19.97 -8.77 35.00
CA LYS A 10 19.22 -9.52 34.00
C LYS A 10 17.73 -9.50 34.37
N ALA A 11 16.91 -8.79 33.59
CA ALA A 11 15.47 -8.89 33.66
C ALA A 11 15.02 -10.25 33.13
N THR A 12 14.56 -11.12 34.01
CA THR A 12 13.96 -12.42 33.67
C THR A 12 12.56 -12.18 33.14
N LEU A 13 12.36 -12.29 31.84
CA LEU A 13 11.03 -12.35 31.23
C LEU A 13 10.35 -13.66 31.66
N ARG A 14 9.40 -13.54 32.58
CA ARG A 14 8.47 -14.63 32.91
C ARG A 14 7.54 -14.86 31.72
N THR A 15 7.70 -16.01 31.09
CA THR A 15 6.76 -16.56 30.12
C THR A 15 5.38 -16.75 30.78
N ARG A 16 4.44 -15.91 30.47
CA ARG A 16 3.03 -16.14 30.83
C ARG A 16 2.44 -17.17 29.87
N GLN A 17 1.90 -18.25 30.41
CA GLN A 17 1.08 -19.22 29.70
C GLN A 17 -0.18 -18.54 29.10
N PRO A 18 -0.69 -18.99 27.96
CA PRO A 18 -1.89 -18.45 27.36
C PRO A 18 -3.10 -18.81 28.22
N LEU A 19 -3.93 -17.83 28.54
CA LEU A 19 -5.29 -18.04 29.01
C LEU A 19 -6.14 -18.51 27.81
N ASP A 20 -6.68 -19.70 27.94
CA ASP A 20 -7.73 -20.21 27.07
C ASP A 20 -8.96 -19.30 27.20
N SER A 21 -9.29 -18.57 26.16
CA SER A 21 -10.53 -17.83 26.03
C SER A 21 -11.28 -18.30 24.80
N GLU A 22 -12.52 -18.68 25.05
CA GLU A 22 -13.54 -19.25 24.19
C GLU A 22 -13.53 -18.71 22.74
N GLU A 23 -13.37 -19.66 21.81
CA GLU A 23 -13.58 -19.49 20.38
C GLU A 23 -15.08 -19.29 20.10
N SER A 24 -15.47 -18.08 19.74
CA SER A 24 -16.73 -17.90 19.02
C SER A 24 -16.49 -18.19 17.54
N ASP A 25 -17.01 -19.32 17.09
CA ASP A 25 -17.07 -19.75 15.69
C ASP A 25 -17.91 -18.77 14.85
N LEU A 26 -17.26 -17.80 14.22
CA LEU A 26 -17.80 -17.13 13.04
C LEU A 26 -17.23 -17.86 11.81
N GLN A 27 -18.07 -18.67 11.17
CA GLN A 27 -17.74 -19.29 9.89
C GLN A 27 -17.54 -18.20 8.83
N PRO A 28 -16.43 -18.25 8.06
CA PRO A 28 -16.22 -17.32 6.93
C PRO A 28 -17.14 -17.71 5.76
N ASP A 29 -17.68 -16.70 5.06
CA ASP A 29 -18.43 -16.85 3.82
C ASP A 29 -17.61 -17.66 2.78
N SER A 30 -18.11 -18.80 2.37
CA SER A 30 -17.38 -19.84 1.65
C SER A 30 -16.97 -19.47 0.21
N ASN A 31 -17.62 -18.49 -0.42
CA ASN A 31 -17.34 -18.15 -1.84
C ASN A 31 -16.25 -17.09 -2.05
N ALA A 32 -15.99 -16.22 -1.06
CA ALA A 32 -14.86 -15.29 -1.11
C ALA A 32 -13.52 -15.97 -0.74
N ALA A 33 -13.58 -17.10 -0.03
CA ALA A 33 -12.41 -17.85 0.41
C ALA A 33 -11.68 -18.57 -0.74
N ASP A 34 -12.38 -19.06 -1.77
CA ASP A 34 -11.78 -19.89 -2.83
C ASP A 34 -10.92 -19.08 -3.81
N SER A 35 -11.34 -17.88 -4.23
CA SER A 35 -10.56 -17.07 -5.17
C SER A 35 -9.29 -16.48 -4.53
N SER A 36 -9.39 -16.05 -3.27
CA SER A 36 -8.24 -15.51 -2.53
C SER A 36 -7.21 -16.60 -2.19
N THR A 37 -7.64 -17.82 -1.97
CA THR A 37 -6.77 -19.00 -1.74
C THR A 37 -5.98 -19.32 -3.00
N SER A 38 -6.61 -19.30 -4.18
CA SER A 38 -5.94 -19.52 -5.48
C SER A 38 -4.88 -18.44 -5.76
N SER A 39 -5.18 -17.17 -5.51
CA SER A 39 -4.27 -16.05 -5.71
C SER A 39 -3.06 -16.09 -4.75
N SER A 40 -3.27 -16.41 -3.48
CA SER A 40 -2.18 -16.58 -2.51
C SER A 40 -1.30 -17.78 -2.83
N ALA A 41 -1.88 -18.88 -3.35
CA ALA A 41 -1.12 -20.05 -3.79
C ALA A 41 -0.22 -19.70 -5.00
N GLN A 42 -0.70 -18.91 -5.95
CA GLN A 42 0.07 -18.46 -7.10
C GLN A 42 1.26 -17.56 -6.67
N LEU A 43 1.02 -16.62 -5.73
CA LEU A 43 2.07 -15.79 -5.14
C LEU A 43 3.12 -16.63 -4.40
N LEU A 44 2.68 -17.60 -3.59
CA LEU A 44 3.60 -18.51 -2.87
C LEU A 44 4.39 -19.40 -3.83
N ALA A 45 3.80 -19.86 -4.93
CA ALA A 45 4.50 -20.64 -5.96
C ALA A 45 5.57 -19.79 -6.66
N LEU A 46 5.29 -18.51 -6.95
CA LEU A 46 6.28 -17.56 -7.46
C LEU A 46 7.47 -17.43 -6.49
N LEU A 47 7.20 -17.10 -5.23
CA LEU A 47 8.24 -16.92 -4.21
C LEU A 47 9.00 -18.22 -3.93
N SER A 48 8.31 -19.37 -4.00
CA SER A 48 8.95 -20.68 -3.91
C SER A 48 10.01 -20.87 -5.00
N ARG A 49 9.69 -20.52 -6.26
CA ARG A 49 10.62 -20.60 -7.40
C ARG A 49 11.81 -19.66 -7.21
N LEU A 50 11.57 -18.40 -6.84
CA LEU A 50 12.61 -17.40 -6.64
C LEU A 50 13.61 -17.80 -5.56
N PHE A 51 13.14 -18.36 -4.44
CA PHE A 51 13.99 -18.68 -3.29
C PHE A 51 14.43 -20.14 -3.20
N ALA A 52 13.97 -21.03 -4.11
CA ALA A 52 14.36 -22.43 -4.08
C ALA A 52 15.89 -22.67 -4.19
N PRO A 53 16.63 -21.98 -5.08
CA PRO A 53 18.09 -22.14 -5.15
C PRO A 53 18.79 -21.80 -3.83
N LEU A 54 18.36 -20.71 -3.19
CA LEU A 54 18.92 -20.24 -1.94
C LEU A 54 18.63 -21.23 -0.78
N ARG A 55 17.39 -21.73 -0.68
CA ARG A 55 16.99 -22.70 0.36
C ARG A 55 17.69 -24.05 0.25
N ARG A 56 18.20 -24.40 -0.95
CA ARG A 56 19.02 -25.60 -1.18
C ARG A 56 20.48 -25.42 -0.76
N SER A 57 20.92 -24.17 -0.54
CA SER A 57 22.28 -23.91 -0.10
C SER A 57 22.55 -24.57 1.27
N PRO A 58 23.69 -25.28 1.42
CA PRO A 58 24.02 -25.95 2.67
C PRO A 58 24.15 -24.98 3.85
N ASN A 59 24.48 -23.73 3.57
CA ASN A 59 24.70 -22.70 4.59
C ASN A 59 23.42 -21.89 4.92
N PHE A 60 22.27 -22.18 4.29
CA PHE A 60 21.03 -21.42 4.50
C PHE A 60 20.64 -21.32 5.98
N SER A 61 20.61 -22.46 6.67
CA SER A 61 20.22 -22.50 8.09
C SER A 61 21.19 -21.74 8.99
N ALA A 62 22.49 -21.86 8.76
CA ALA A 62 23.52 -21.14 9.54
C ALA A 62 23.42 -19.64 9.31
N THR A 63 23.31 -19.21 8.06
CA THR A 63 23.11 -17.80 7.70
C THR A 63 21.81 -17.25 8.29
N LEU A 64 20.71 -18.01 8.26
CA LEU A 64 19.45 -17.60 8.87
C LEU A 64 19.57 -17.40 10.38
N GLN A 65 20.27 -18.26 11.09
CA GLN A 65 20.49 -18.08 12.53
C GLN A 65 21.36 -16.85 12.83
N HIS A 66 22.37 -16.59 12.00
CA HIS A 66 23.19 -15.39 12.12
C HIS A 66 22.32 -14.12 11.94
N VAL A 67 21.52 -14.04 10.87
CA VAL A 67 20.60 -12.92 10.63
C VAL A 67 19.61 -12.75 11.79
N LYS A 68 19.04 -13.84 12.30
CA LYS A 68 18.16 -13.78 13.49
C LYS A 68 18.88 -13.21 14.72
N GLY A 69 20.14 -13.53 14.92
CA GLY A 69 20.96 -12.96 15.99
C GLY A 69 21.09 -11.44 15.86
N LEU A 70 21.45 -10.95 14.66
CA LEU A 70 21.56 -9.52 14.38
C LEU A 70 20.23 -8.78 14.63
N LEU A 71 19.11 -9.36 14.20
CA LEU A 71 17.78 -8.78 14.41
C LEU A 71 17.38 -8.77 15.88
N TYR A 72 17.69 -9.83 16.62
CA TYR A 72 17.44 -9.92 18.06
C TYR A 72 18.21 -8.84 18.84
N ASP A 73 19.44 -8.57 18.42
CA ASP A 73 20.30 -7.54 18.98
C ASP A 73 20.02 -6.13 18.40
N GLN A 74 18.95 -5.97 17.59
CA GLN A 74 18.53 -4.73 16.93
C GLN A 74 19.62 -4.10 16.03
N GLN A 75 20.52 -4.92 15.48
CA GLN A 75 21.61 -4.50 14.60
C GLN A 75 21.16 -4.45 13.13
N TYR A 76 20.11 -3.68 12.84
CA TYR A 76 19.50 -3.63 11.49
C TYR A 76 20.48 -3.17 10.40
N LEU A 77 21.32 -2.17 10.69
CA LEU A 77 22.34 -1.72 9.73
C LEU A 77 23.38 -2.80 9.43
N ALA A 78 23.78 -3.58 10.43
CA ALA A 78 24.68 -4.71 10.21
C ALA A 78 24.00 -5.80 9.37
N ALA A 79 22.71 -6.09 9.64
CA ALA A 79 21.96 -7.11 8.92
C ALA A 79 21.67 -6.73 7.46
N PHE A 80 21.38 -5.46 7.16
CA PHE A 80 20.83 -5.05 5.87
C PHE A 80 21.67 -4.03 5.11
N GLY A 81 22.51 -3.23 5.80
CA GLY A 81 23.30 -2.14 5.22
C GLY A 81 24.65 -2.56 4.67
N THR A 82 25.11 -3.78 4.92
CA THR A 82 26.43 -4.25 4.49
C THR A 82 26.46 -4.50 2.98
N GLU A 83 27.35 -3.79 2.26
CA GLU A 83 27.52 -3.87 0.80
C GLU A 83 28.59 -4.91 0.41
N SER A 84 28.43 -6.13 0.87
CA SER A 84 29.31 -7.26 0.52
C SER A 84 28.45 -8.42 0.00
N GLU A 85 29.08 -9.37 -0.67
CA GLU A 85 28.40 -10.62 -1.09
C GLU A 85 27.77 -11.35 0.11
N GLU A 86 28.40 -11.27 1.27
CA GLU A 86 27.87 -11.85 2.49
C GLU A 86 26.63 -11.10 2.97
N GLY A 87 26.64 -9.77 2.97
CA GLY A 87 25.48 -8.94 3.28
C GLY A 87 24.32 -9.12 2.29
N GLU A 88 24.59 -9.27 1.00
CA GLU A 88 23.59 -9.63 -0.01
C GLU A 88 22.94 -10.97 0.32
N ARG A 89 23.76 -11.97 0.66
CA ARG A 89 23.27 -13.29 1.08
C ARG A 89 22.41 -13.23 2.35
N TRP A 90 22.75 -12.38 3.31
CA TRP A 90 21.94 -12.18 4.52
C TRP A 90 20.57 -11.63 4.16
N ARG A 91 20.49 -10.64 3.28
CA ARG A 91 19.23 -10.05 2.79
C ARG A 91 18.39 -11.07 2.04
N GLU A 92 19.00 -11.86 1.14
CA GLU A 92 18.29 -12.93 0.42
C GLU A 92 17.73 -13.98 1.37
N VAL A 93 18.52 -14.42 2.37
CA VAL A 93 18.08 -15.40 3.38
C VAL A 93 16.96 -14.83 4.25
N TYR A 94 17.08 -13.57 4.64
CA TYR A 94 15.99 -12.84 5.32
C TYR A 94 14.72 -12.84 4.48
N ALA A 95 14.81 -12.45 3.23
CA ALA A 95 13.67 -12.41 2.33
C ALA A 95 13.03 -13.79 2.15
N ALA A 96 13.83 -14.83 1.89
CA ALA A 96 13.32 -16.20 1.76
C ALA A 96 12.57 -16.70 3.01
N ARG A 97 12.89 -16.17 4.20
CA ARG A 97 12.26 -16.55 5.46
C ARG A 97 10.98 -15.77 5.75
N TRP A 98 10.97 -14.46 5.52
CA TRP A 98 9.88 -13.61 6.01
C TRP A 98 8.96 -13.06 4.92
N VAL A 99 9.48 -12.85 3.70
CA VAL A 99 8.67 -12.29 2.60
C VAL A 99 7.44 -13.15 2.29
N PRO A 100 7.49 -14.49 2.21
CA PRO A 100 6.32 -15.27 1.82
C PRO A 100 5.12 -15.09 2.75
N SER A 101 5.34 -15.14 4.06
CA SER A 101 4.26 -14.94 5.04
C SER A 101 3.71 -13.52 4.96
N ARG A 102 4.58 -12.51 4.94
CA ARG A 102 4.19 -11.10 4.90
C ARG A 102 3.48 -10.74 3.59
N ALA A 103 3.97 -11.25 2.46
CA ALA A 103 3.37 -10.98 1.16
C ALA A 103 1.93 -11.51 1.06
N VAL A 104 1.65 -12.71 1.56
CA VAL A 104 0.28 -13.26 1.63
C VAL A 104 -0.61 -12.40 2.54
N ILE A 105 -0.09 -11.94 3.67
CA ILE A 105 -0.84 -11.08 4.58
C ILE A 105 -1.14 -9.73 3.92
N TYR A 106 -0.15 -9.10 3.28
CA TYR A 106 -0.33 -7.82 2.61
C TYR A 106 -1.24 -7.94 1.39
N GLN A 107 -1.15 -9.04 0.63
CA GLN A 107 -2.08 -9.32 -0.45
C GLN A 107 -3.53 -9.28 0.04
N ARG A 108 -3.85 -9.99 1.13
CA ARG A 108 -5.18 -9.98 1.74
C ARG A 108 -5.59 -8.59 2.27
N ILE A 109 -4.64 -7.87 2.88
CA ILE A 109 -4.90 -6.51 3.34
C ILE A 109 -5.22 -5.59 2.16
N PHE A 110 -4.48 -5.70 1.06
CA PHE A 110 -4.70 -4.90 -0.15
C PHE A 110 -6.02 -5.24 -0.81
N ASP A 111 -6.40 -6.52 -0.86
CA ASP A 111 -7.72 -6.97 -1.34
C ASP A 111 -8.85 -6.44 -0.45
N GLU A 112 -8.74 -6.57 0.88
CA GLU A 112 -9.71 -6.07 1.85
C GLU A 112 -9.84 -4.53 1.87
N CYS A 113 -8.87 -3.82 1.36
CA CYS A 113 -8.80 -2.36 1.29
C CYS A 113 -9.04 -1.83 -0.13
N ASP A 114 -9.44 -2.68 -1.07
CA ASP A 114 -9.74 -2.34 -2.48
C ASP A 114 -8.61 -1.52 -3.14
N ILE A 115 -7.32 -1.83 -2.79
CA ILE A 115 -6.18 -1.04 -3.24
C ILE A 115 -6.06 -1.02 -4.77
N ALA A 116 -6.29 -2.17 -5.46
CA ALA A 116 -6.26 -2.22 -6.90
C ALA A 116 -7.27 -1.26 -7.55
N GLN A 117 -8.51 -1.26 -7.05
CA GLN A 117 -9.57 -0.36 -7.53
C GLN A 117 -9.19 1.11 -7.29
N HIS A 118 -8.63 1.40 -6.12
CA HIS A 118 -8.20 2.76 -5.77
C HIS A 118 -7.06 3.26 -6.67
N LEU A 119 -6.18 2.37 -7.11
CA LEU A 119 -5.14 2.66 -8.11
C LEU A 119 -5.67 2.71 -9.56
N GLY A 120 -6.99 2.55 -9.78
CA GLY A 120 -7.61 2.58 -11.10
C GLY A 120 -7.59 1.24 -11.82
N TRP A 121 -7.20 0.15 -11.14
CA TRP A 121 -7.29 -1.21 -11.63
C TRP A 121 -8.64 -1.78 -11.21
N GLN A 122 -9.65 -1.69 -12.08
CA GLN A 122 -10.99 -2.23 -11.79
C GLN A 122 -10.93 -3.76 -11.80
N THR A 123 -11.44 -4.40 -10.78
CA THR A 123 -11.80 -5.82 -10.83
C THR A 123 -13.07 -5.99 -11.66
N PRO A 124 -13.25 -7.09 -12.45
CA PRO A 124 -14.54 -7.40 -13.02
C PRO A 124 -15.51 -7.57 -11.85
N SER A 125 -16.44 -6.66 -11.69
CA SER A 125 -17.47 -6.73 -10.67
C SER A 125 -18.35 -7.94 -10.94
N GLY A 126 -18.17 -9.01 -10.16
CA GLY A 126 -19.27 -9.92 -9.89
C GLY A 126 -20.41 -9.09 -9.34
N GLU A 127 -21.57 -9.21 -9.94
CA GLU A 127 -22.86 -8.63 -9.63
C GLU A 127 -22.95 -7.89 -8.29
N THR A 128 -22.66 -6.60 -8.27
CA THR A 128 -23.23 -5.71 -7.27
C THR A 128 -24.59 -5.26 -7.77
N ASN A 129 -25.64 -5.83 -7.21
CA ASN A 129 -27.01 -5.32 -7.31
C ASN A 129 -27.05 -3.81 -7.07
N GLY A 130 -27.48 -3.06 -8.07
CA GLY A 130 -27.89 -1.68 -7.86
C GLY A 130 -27.31 -0.67 -8.82
N GLY A 131 -28.05 -0.45 -9.88
CA GLY A 131 -28.11 0.63 -10.82
C GLY A 131 -27.40 1.94 -10.52
N GLY A 132 -26.69 2.43 -11.51
CA GLY A 132 -26.25 3.81 -11.57
C GLY A 132 -24.94 3.93 -12.32
N GLY A 133 -24.96 4.38 -13.55
CA GLY A 133 -23.78 4.73 -14.33
C GLY A 133 -22.83 5.58 -13.50
N GLY A 134 -21.65 5.07 -13.22
CA GLY A 134 -20.69 5.70 -12.34
C GLY A 134 -20.08 6.98 -12.92
N GLU A 135 -20.75 8.09 -12.75
CA GLU A 135 -20.08 9.38 -12.78
C GLU A 135 -19.02 9.42 -11.69
N ARG A 136 -17.82 9.91 -11.99
CA ARG A 136 -16.80 10.20 -10.96
C ARG A 136 -17.48 10.91 -9.79
N PRO A 137 -17.24 10.45 -8.53
CA PRO A 137 -17.74 11.18 -7.38
C PRO A 137 -17.24 12.64 -7.49
N ARG A 138 -18.17 13.55 -7.47
CA ARG A 138 -17.89 14.99 -7.49
C ARG A 138 -17.09 15.32 -6.25
N SER A 139 -16.09 16.19 -6.35
CA SER A 139 -15.54 16.79 -5.15
C SER A 139 -16.65 17.63 -4.50
N GLU A 140 -16.78 17.53 -3.17
CA GLU A 140 -17.79 18.33 -2.45
C GLU A 140 -17.69 19.84 -2.79
N GLU A 141 -16.49 20.28 -3.11
CA GLU A 141 -16.21 21.67 -3.51
C GLU A 141 -16.75 21.99 -4.90
N GLU A 142 -16.62 21.09 -5.88
CA GLU A 142 -17.21 21.24 -7.22
C GLU A 142 -18.73 21.15 -7.19
N GLU A 143 -19.30 20.29 -6.35
CA GLU A 143 -20.76 20.22 -6.14
C GLU A 143 -21.29 21.49 -5.51
N LEU A 144 -20.62 22.00 -4.50
CA LEU A 144 -20.97 23.22 -3.80
C LEU A 144 -20.88 24.44 -4.73
N GLU A 145 -19.87 24.50 -5.58
CA GLU A 145 -19.71 25.59 -6.56
C GLU A 145 -20.80 25.54 -7.64
N GLN A 146 -21.10 24.36 -8.17
CA GLN A 146 -22.18 24.18 -9.14
C GLN A 146 -23.54 24.49 -8.52
N GLU A 147 -23.78 24.14 -7.27
CA GLU A 147 -25.01 24.46 -6.56
C GLU A 147 -25.14 26.00 -6.32
N ARG A 148 -24.03 26.64 -6.00
CA ARG A 148 -23.98 28.14 -5.92
C ARG A 148 -24.31 28.81 -7.24
N GLU A 149 -23.76 28.31 -8.35
CA GLU A 149 -24.04 28.90 -9.67
C GLU A 149 -25.51 28.67 -10.10
N ARG A 150 -26.06 27.49 -9.83
CA ARG A 150 -27.49 27.19 -10.03
C ARG A 150 -28.39 28.13 -9.19
N ALA A 151 -28.03 28.35 -7.93
CA ALA A 151 -28.77 29.23 -7.03
C ALA A 151 -28.74 30.71 -7.50
N LYS A 152 -27.54 31.15 -7.95
CA LYS A 152 -27.40 32.51 -8.54
C LYS A 152 -28.26 32.68 -9.80
N LEU A 153 -28.22 31.70 -10.72
CA LEU A 153 -29.02 31.72 -11.94
C LEU A 153 -30.53 31.77 -11.63
N ARG A 154 -31.01 30.89 -10.73
CA ARG A 154 -32.42 30.90 -10.31
C ARG A 154 -32.84 32.20 -9.69
N ARG A 155 -31.99 32.85 -8.87
CA ARG A 155 -32.26 34.12 -8.22
C ARG A 155 -32.35 35.23 -9.25
N ARG A 156 -31.43 35.30 -10.23
CA ARG A 156 -31.43 36.30 -11.30
C ARG A 156 -32.67 36.18 -12.17
N LEU A 157 -33.02 34.98 -12.66
CA LEU A 157 -34.17 34.79 -13.53
C LEU A 157 -35.52 35.07 -12.83
N ARG A 158 -35.62 34.82 -11.52
CA ARG A 158 -36.80 35.26 -10.73
C ARG A 158 -36.89 36.77 -10.62
N GLN A 159 -35.78 37.47 -10.49
CA GLN A 159 -35.77 38.94 -10.47
C GLN A 159 -36.14 39.54 -11.84
N GLU A 160 -35.82 38.84 -12.93
CA GLU A 160 -36.18 39.20 -14.30
C GLU A 160 -37.65 38.82 -14.64
N GLY A 161 -38.41 38.25 -13.71
CA GLY A 161 -39.82 37.93 -13.90
C GLY A 161 -40.08 36.70 -14.79
N LYS A 162 -39.08 35.80 -14.95
CA LYS A 162 -39.21 34.61 -15.78
C LYS A 162 -40.14 33.58 -15.15
N SER A 163 -40.85 32.82 -15.99
CA SER A 163 -41.71 31.72 -15.56
C SER A 163 -40.95 30.57 -14.94
N ALA A 164 -41.62 29.71 -14.18
CA ALA A 164 -41.03 28.54 -13.56
C ALA A 164 -40.43 27.58 -14.59
N ASP A 165 -41.07 27.44 -15.76
CA ASP A 165 -40.62 26.58 -16.86
C ASP A 165 -39.35 27.13 -17.52
N GLU A 166 -39.29 28.44 -17.78
CA GLU A 166 -38.10 29.10 -18.32
C GLU A 166 -36.90 29.00 -17.35
N ILE A 167 -37.14 29.07 -16.06
CA ILE A 167 -36.09 28.91 -15.03
C ILE A 167 -35.60 27.45 -15.02
N SER A 168 -36.50 26.45 -15.12
CA SER A 168 -36.14 25.06 -15.15
C SER A 168 -35.33 24.71 -16.40
N GLN A 169 -35.72 25.22 -17.55
CA GLN A 169 -34.99 25.05 -18.81
C GLN A 169 -33.60 25.67 -18.76
N ALA A 170 -33.44 26.89 -18.28
CA ALA A 170 -32.13 27.53 -18.16
C ALA A 170 -31.19 26.80 -17.17
N VAL A 171 -31.73 26.22 -16.10
CA VAL A 171 -30.93 25.39 -15.16
C VAL A 171 -30.50 24.11 -15.83
N ALA A 172 -31.34 23.44 -16.64
CA ALA A 172 -30.99 22.25 -17.38
C ALA A 172 -29.91 22.53 -18.43
N GLU A 173 -29.98 23.66 -19.13
CA GLU A 173 -28.93 24.10 -20.07
C GLU A 173 -27.59 24.36 -19.37
N LEU A 174 -27.59 24.98 -18.19
CA LEU A 174 -26.39 25.16 -17.40
C LEU A 174 -25.78 23.79 -16.95
N GLU A 175 -26.62 22.84 -16.57
CA GLU A 175 -26.16 21.48 -16.25
C GLU A 175 -25.55 20.75 -17.46
N GLN A 176 -26.12 20.94 -18.64
CA GLN A 176 -25.58 20.42 -19.88
C GLN A 176 -24.23 21.07 -20.22
N GLN A 177 -24.08 22.38 -20.00
CA GLN A 177 -22.80 23.08 -20.16
C GLN A 177 -21.73 22.54 -19.17
N PHE A 178 -22.07 22.29 -17.91
CA PHE A 178 -21.14 21.65 -16.96
C PHE A 178 -20.74 20.24 -17.39
N ARG A 179 -21.66 19.46 -17.97
CA ARG A 179 -21.34 18.13 -18.54
C ARG A 179 -20.41 18.24 -19.74
N ALA A 180 -20.69 19.17 -20.68
CA ALA A 180 -19.87 19.37 -21.86
C ALA A 180 -18.45 19.89 -21.51
N ALA A 181 -18.34 20.82 -20.55
CA ALA A 181 -17.05 21.32 -20.07
C ALA A 181 -16.20 20.21 -19.40
N ARG A 182 -16.84 19.22 -18.79
CA ARG A 182 -16.15 18.04 -18.24
C ARG A 182 -15.65 17.12 -19.35
N SER A 183 -16.47 16.87 -20.36
CA SER A 183 -16.08 16.06 -21.51
C SER A 183 -14.90 16.70 -22.23
N SER A 184 -14.93 17.99 -22.53
CA SER A 184 -13.82 18.68 -23.18
C SER A 184 -12.53 18.76 -22.33
N LYS A 185 -12.63 18.79 -21.00
CA LYS A 185 -11.47 18.73 -20.10
C LYS A 185 -10.88 17.32 -20.01
N ALA A 186 -11.68 16.27 -20.25
CA ALA A 186 -11.22 14.89 -20.39
C ALA A 186 -10.51 14.64 -21.73
N ASP A 187 -11.02 15.26 -22.81
CA ASP A 187 -10.49 15.09 -24.17
C ASP A 187 -9.23 15.93 -24.44
N SER A 188 -8.96 16.97 -23.67
CA SER A 188 -7.73 17.79 -23.80
C SER A 188 -6.50 17.22 -23.09
N LYS A 189 -6.61 16.10 -22.36
CA LYS A 189 -5.48 15.32 -21.89
C LYS A 189 -5.16 14.25 -22.92
N GLY A 190 -4.24 14.57 -23.83
CA GLY A 190 -3.50 13.73 -24.74
C GLY A 190 -4.01 12.29 -24.93
N GLU A 191 -4.62 12.02 -26.07
CA GLU A 191 -4.84 10.68 -26.58
C GLU A 191 -3.50 9.91 -26.56
N GLY A 192 -3.42 8.79 -25.81
CA GLY A 192 -2.44 7.75 -26.01
C GLY A 192 -1.60 7.32 -24.80
N ALA A 193 -1.20 8.19 -23.89
CA ALA A 193 -0.34 7.76 -22.77
C ALA A 193 -1.16 7.21 -21.59
N ALA A 194 -0.95 5.94 -21.23
CA ALA A 194 -1.55 5.37 -20.03
C ALA A 194 -1.23 6.24 -18.79
N ALA A 195 -2.25 6.60 -18.02
CA ALA A 195 -2.05 7.38 -16.79
C ALA A 195 -1.05 6.68 -15.87
N VAL A 196 -0.13 7.44 -15.29
CA VAL A 196 0.82 6.91 -14.30
C VAL A 196 0.31 7.22 -12.91
N VAL A 197 0.31 6.23 -12.02
CA VAL A 197 0.02 6.38 -10.59
C VAL A 197 1.24 5.94 -9.77
N ASP A 198 1.56 6.73 -8.76
CA ASP A 198 2.70 6.45 -7.88
C ASP A 198 2.23 5.81 -6.56
N ALA A 199 3.01 4.83 -6.11
CA ALA A 199 2.93 4.25 -4.78
C ALA A 199 4.29 4.42 -4.08
N ILE A 200 4.29 4.95 -2.85
CA ILE A 200 5.50 5.08 -2.02
C ILE A 200 5.42 4.06 -0.89
N MET A 201 6.38 3.15 -0.82
CA MET A 201 6.45 2.09 0.19
C MET A 201 7.66 2.32 1.10
N ILE A 202 7.42 2.75 2.33
CA ILE A 202 8.47 3.12 3.30
C ILE A 202 8.84 1.90 4.14
N GLY A 203 10.14 1.54 4.14
CA GLY A 203 10.65 0.34 4.80
C GLY A 203 10.37 -0.95 4.03
N ALA A 204 10.13 -0.84 2.71
CA ALA A 204 9.74 -1.97 1.86
C ALA A 204 10.94 -2.81 1.36
N GLY A 205 12.10 -2.69 1.97
CA GLY A 205 13.36 -3.24 1.48
C GLY A 205 13.32 -4.71 1.08
N ALA A 206 12.71 -5.57 1.90
CA ALA A 206 12.60 -6.99 1.57
C ALA A 206 11.57 -7.32 0.48
N GLY A 207 10.78 -6.35 0.00
CA GLY A 207 9.87 -6.49 -1.13
C GLY A 207 8.52 -7.16 -0.83
N SER A 208 8.17 -7.42 0.43
CA SER A 208 6.90 -8.10 0.77
C SER A 208 5.67 -7.34 0.27
N GLU A 209 5.65 -6.01 0.43
CA GLU A 209 4.57 -5.13 -0.03
C GLU A 209 4.55 -5.02 -1.55
N VAL A 210 5.74 -4.96 -2.16
CA VAL A 210 5.93 -4.87 -3.61
C VAL A 210 5.33 -6.08 -4.30
N VAL A 211 5.70 -7.29 -3.84
CA VAL A 211 5.18 -8.52 -4.46
C VAL A 211 3.70 -8.73 -4.17
N ALA A 212 3.22 -8.31 -3.01
CA ALA A 212 1.80 -8.35 -2.68
C ALA A 212 0.98 -7.44 -3.60
N LEU A 213 1.44 -6.20 -3.82
CA LEU A 213 0.77 -5.26 -4.71
C LEU A 213 0.78 -5.78 -6.16
N GLY A 214 1.94 -6.23 -6.66
CA GLY A 214 2.06 -6.81 -8.00
C GLY A 214 1.12 -8.00 -8.21
N ALA A 215 0.99 -8.89 -7.21
CA ALA A 215 0.07 -10.03 -7.27
C ALA A 215 -1.40 -9.58 -7.34
N VAL A 216 -1.81 -8.62 -6.51
CA VAL A 216 -3.18 -8.07 -6.52
C VAL A 216 -3.52 -7.43 -7.86
N LEU A 217 -2.61 -6.63 -8.42
CA LEU A 217 -2.80 -6.01 -9.73
C LEU A 217 -2.83 -7.06 -10.86
N GLY A 218 -1.94 -8.06 -10.81
CA GLY A 218 -1.89 -9.13 -11.79
C GLY A 218 -3.17 -9.97 -11.84
N VAL A 219 -3.73 -10.29 -10.67
CA VAL A 219 -5.02 -11.01 -10.55
C VAL A 219 -6.18 -10.14 -11.04
N ALA A 220 -6.21 -8.85 -10.67
CA ALA A 220 -7.24 -7.92 -11.14
C ALA A 220 -7.25 -7.81 -12.67
N ALA A 221 -6.08 -7.84 -13.32
CA ALA A 221 -5.96 -7.84 -14.76
C ALA A 221 -6.42 -9.17 -15.42
N ALA A 222 -6.04 -10.31 -14.83
CA ALA A 222 -6.41 -11.63 -15.36
C ALA A 222 -7.93 -11.87 -15.34
N GLY A 223 -8.62 -11.41 -14.30
CA GLY A 223 -10.06 -11.50 -14.18
C GLY A 223 -10.82 -10.77 -15.30
N ARG A 224 -10.23 -9.71 -15.87
CA ARG A 224 -10.82 -9.00 -17.03
C ARG A 224 -10.72 -9.79 -18.33
N ALA A 225 -9.59 -10.50 -18.52
CA ALA A 225 -9.38 -11.27 -19.73
C ALA A 225 -10.34 -12.48 -19.86
N SER A 226 -10.85 -12.98 -18.72
CA SER A 226 -11.75 -14.14 -18.69
C SER A 226 -13.25 -13.81 -18.79
N SER A 227 -13.66 -12.55 -18.65
CA SER A 227 -15.07 -12.12 -18.75
C SER A 227 -15.53 -11.89 -20.22
N GLY A 228 -15.07 -12.71 -21.15
CA GLY A 228 -15.23 -12.58 -22.59
C GLY A 228 -16.65 -12.71 -23.18
N ASP A 229 -17.71 -12.65 -22.37
CA ASP A 229 -19.12 -12.67 -22.82
C ASP A 229 -19.71 -11.26 -23.13
N ALA A 230 -18.90 -10.20 -22.99
CA ALA A 230 -19.36 -8.86 -23.36
C ALA A 230 -19.34 -8.69 -24.90
N ASP A 231 -20.43 -8.14 -25.46
CA ASP A 231 -20.52 -7.77 -26.87
C ASP A 231 -19.25 -6.96 -27.27
N PRO A 232 -18.45 -7.48 -28.24
CA PRO A 232 -17.17 -6.86 -28.60
C PRO A 232 -17.31 -5.43 -29.12
N THR A 233 -18.50 -5.03 -29.60
CA THR A 233 -18.77 -3.69 -30.11
C THR A 233 -19.04 -2.67 -29.00
N LEU A 234 -19.62 -3.08 -27.88
CA LEU A 234 -19.85 -2.24 -26.70
C LEU A 234 -18.61 -2.19 -25.79
N ALA A 235 -17.87 -3.31 -25.71
CA ALA A 235 -16.65 -3.40 -24.90
C ALA A 235 -15.51 -2.52 -25.44
N ALA A 236 -15.41 -2.31 -26.75
CA ALA A 236 -14.34 -1.51 -27.35
C ALA A 236 -14.48 0.00 -27.08
N ALA A 237 -15.70 0.49 -26.86
CA ALA A 237 -15.94 1.93 -26.65
C ALA A 237 -15.61 2.43 -25.22
N GLU A 238 -15.53 1.54 -24.22
CA GLU A 238 -15.26 1.89 -22.80
C GLU A 238 -13.95 1.30 -22.25
N TYR A 239 -13.18 0.58 -23.05
CA TYR A 239 -11.92 0.01 -22.60
C TYR A 239 -10.90 1.10 -22.33
N ARG A 240 -10.73 1.45 -21.06
CA ARG A 240 -9.53 2.20 -20.60
C ARG A 240 -8.48 1.21 -20.12
N PRO A 241 -7.28 1.24 -20.70
CA PRO A 241 -6.20 0.41 -20.17
C PRO A 241 -5.92 0.81 -18.72
N PRO A 242 -5.58 -0.17 -17.84
CA PRO A 242 -5.25 0.15 -16.47
C PRO A 242 -4.02 1.08 -16.44
N PRO A 243 -3.96 2.00 -15.47
CA PRO A 243 -2.84 2.92 -15.36
C PRO A 243 -1.54 2.16 -15.07
N ARG A 244 -0.41 2.76 -15.44
CA ARG A 244 0.89 2.27 -15.03
C ARG A 244 1.09 2.57 -13.54
N VAL A 245 1.48 1.57 -12.76
CA VAL A 245 1.80 1.74 -11.34
C VAL A 245 3.30 1.77 -11.17
N ARG A 246 3.81 2.90 -10.66
CA ARG A 246 5.21 3.08 -10.31
C ARG A 246 5.38 3.02 -8.80
N VAL A 247 6.10 2.02 -8.32
CA VAL A 247 6.39 1.82 -6.91
C VAL A 247 7.75 2.40 -6.57
N HIS A 248 7.79 3.32 -5.60
CA HIS A 248 9.01 3.81 -4.98
C HIS A 248 9.22 3.05 -3.66
N ALA A 249 10.06 2.01 -3.69
CA ALA A 249 10.42 1.24 -2.51
C ALA A 249 11.60 1.93 -1.80
N VAL A 250 11.38 2.41 -0.57
CA VAL A 250 12.38 3.20 0.18
C VAL A 250 12.88 2.37 1.36
N ASP A 251 14.20 2.21 1.48
CA ASP A 251 14.82 1.50 2.61
C ASP A 251 16.27 1.91 2.81
N GLN A 252 16.81 1.69 4.02
CA GLN A 252 18.21 1.96 4.35
C GLN A 252 19.16 0.86 3.84
N GLY A 253 18.68 -0.39 3.72
CA GLY A 253 19.43 -1.53 3.21
C GLY A 253 19.63 -1.49 1.69
N SER A 254 20.51 -2.32 1.15
CA SER A 254 20.76 -2.47 -0.30
C SER A 254 19.90 -3.60 -0.86
N TRP A 255 18.68 -3.30 -1.26
CA TRP A 255 17.67 -4.27 -1.70
C TRP A 255 17.41 -4.29 -3.21
N ASP A 256 18.07 -3.43 -3.97
CA ASP A 256 17.89 -3.20 -5.39
C ASP A 256 17.89 -4.51 -6.20
N VAL A 257 18.93 -5.31 -6.10
CA VAL A 257 19.06 -6.59 -6.83
C VAL A 257 17.91 -7.55 -6.50
N LEU A 258 17.52 -7.62 -5.22
CA LEU A 258 16.43 -8.50 -4.79
C LEU A 258 15.07 -8.02 -5.29
N LEU A 259 14.82 -6.73 -5.25
CA LEU A 259 13.57 -6.12 -5.74
C LEU A 259 13.45 -6.27 -7.25
N ASP A 260 14.54 -6.12 -8.01
CA ASP A 260 14.56 -6.35 -9.46
C ASP A 260 14.21 -7.81 -9.81
N LYS A 261 14.81 -8.78 -9.08
CA LYS A 261 14.46 -10.21 -9.23
C LYS A 261 12.97 -10.48 -8.95
N MET A 262 12.41 -9.84 -7.91
CA MET A 262 11.00 -9.98 -7.56
C MET A 262 10.09 -9.33 -8.59
N ALA A 263 10.41 -8.12 -9.05
CA ALA A 263 9.64 -7.42 -10.06
C ALA A 263 9.62 -8.19 -11.38
N GLN A 264 10.76 -8.76 -11.80
CA GLN A 264 10.83 -9.62 -12.98
C GLN A 264 9.98 -10.88 -12.77
N GLY A 265 10.09 -11.55 -11.63
CA GLY A 265 9.28 -12.73 -11.32
C GLY A 265 7.77 -12.46 -11.33
N LEU A 266 7.35 -11.25 -10.92
CA LEU A 266 5.95 -10.82 -11.01
C LEU A 266 5.50 -10.68 -12.46
N ARG A 267 6.29 -10.03 -13.33
CA ARG A 267 5.97 -9.91 -14.77
C ARG A 267 5.90 -11.27 -15.46
N ASP A 268 6.83 -12.18 -15.11
CA ASP A 268 6.82 -13.55 -15.62
C ASP A 268 5.57 -14.34 -15.18
N ALA A 269 5.09 -14.12 -13.95
CA ALA A 269 3.91 -14.78 -13.40
C ALA A 269 2.59 -14.16 -13.89
N TRP A 270 2.59 -12.86 -14.11
CA TRP A 270 1.46 -12.05 -14.58
C TRP A 270 1.90 -11.17 -15.76
N PRO A 271 1.88 -11.67 -17.01
CA PRO A 271 2.32 -10.91 -18.18
C PRO A 271 1.57 -9.59 -18.40
N THR A 272 0.36 -9.46 -17.85
CA THR A 272 -0.43 -8.22 -17.87
C THR A 272 0.23 -7.06 -17.10
N LEU A 273 1.23 -7.34 -16.27
CA LEU A 273 2.06 -6.33 -15.58
C LEU A 273 3.20 -5.80 -16.46
N ASP A 274 3.46 -6.46 -17.57
CA ASP A 274 4.42 -6.02 -18.56
C ASP A 274 3.79 -5.02 -19.55
N SER A 275 4.60 -4.43 -20.41
CA SER A 275 4.13 -3.51 -21.45
C SER A 275 3.29 -4.27 -22.50
N GLU A 276 2.16 -3.69 -22.93
CA GLU A 276 1.56 -4.08 -24.20
C GLU A 276 2.51 -3.67 -25.34
N HIS A 277 2.66 -4.55 -26.33
CA HIS A 277 3.25 -4.19 -27.62
C HIS A 277 2.32 -3.20 -28.31
N VAL A 278 2.49 -1.92 -28.05
CA VAL A 278 1.98 -0.89 -28.96
C VAL A 278 3.09 -0.70 -29.98
N GLU A 279 2.87 -1.16 -31.20
CA GLU A 279 3.69 -0.81 -32.35
C GLU A 279 3.49 0.68 -32.65
N GLU A 280 4.13 1.54 -31.88
CA GLU A 280 4.28 2.94 -32.23
C GLU A 280 5.62 3.12 -32.93
N ASP A 281 5.52 3.59 -34.17
CA ASP A 281 6.59 3.91 -35.10
C ASP A 281 7.39 5.11 -34.59
N GLY A 282 8.32 4.86 -33.65
CA GLY A 282 9.15 5.94 -33.08
C GLY A 282 9.81 5.63 -31.76
N GLY A 283 10.65 4.60 -31.69
CA GLY A 283 11.81 4.54 -30.76
C GLY A 283 11.56 4.69 -29.25
N ASP A 284 10.35 4.54 -28.75
CA ASP A 284 10.04 4.76 -27.34
C ASP A 284 10.33 3.50 -26.53
N GLN A 285 11.10 3.62 -25.46
CA GLN A 285 11.41 2.53 -24.55
C GLN A 285 10.13 2.04 -23.88
N GLN A 286 9.70 0.84 -24.21
CA GLN A 286 8.57 0.16 -23.60
C GLN A 286 8.80 0.07 -22.07
N GLN A 287 8.04 0.84 -21.30
CA GLN A 287 8.14 0.79 -19.85
C GLN A 287 7.04 -0.11 -19.30
N PRO A 288 7.35 -1.02 -18.34
CA PRO A 288 6.39 -1.95 -17.79
C PRO A 288 5.21 -1.23 -17.11
N ARG A 289 4.04 -1.88 -17.07
CA ARG A 289 2.86 -1.36 -16.36
C ARG A 289 3.04 -1.38 -14.84
N PHE A 290 3.87 -2.29 -14.34
CA PHE A 290 4.28 -2.35 -12.94
C PHE A 290 5.80 -2.11 -12.87
N ASP A 291 6.17 -0.88 -12.53
CA ASP A 291 7.56 -0.40 -12.46
C ASP A 291 7.98 -0.25 -10.99
N VAL A 292 9.05 -0.91 -10.57
CA VAL A 292 9.57 -0.85 -9.21
C VAL A 292 10.90 -0.10 -9.22
N ARG A 293 10.97 0.96 -8.42
CA ARG A 293 12.16 1.79 -8.24
C ARG A 293 12.61 1.73 -6.79
N PHE A 294 13.81 1.27 -6.59
CA PHE A 294 14.41 1.27 -5.27
C PHE A 294 15.10 2.61 -4.97
N VAL A 295 14.84 3.15 -3.78
CA VAL A 295 15.47 4.37 -3.27
C VAL A 295 16.16 4.04 -1.95
N LYS A 296 17.49 3.92 -2.00
CA LYS A 296 18.29 3.67 -0.80
C LYS A 296 18.46 4.94 0.02
N GLY A 297 18.04 4.89 1.28
CA GLY A 297 18.24 6.00 2.22
C GLY A 297 17.39 5.92 3.46
N ASN A 298 17.74 6.74 4.45
CA ASN A 298 16.94 6.90 5.65
C ASN A 298 15.82 7.90 5.41
N ILE A 299 14.57 7.45 5.39
CA ILE A 299 13.41 8.32 5.17
C ILE A 299 13.25 9.41 6.24
N LEU A 300 13.87 9.26 7.40
CA LEU A 300 13.89 10.29 8.45
C LEU A 300 14.91 11.40 8.16
N ASP A 301 15.80 11.24 7.17
CA ASP A 301 16.68 12.33 6.72
C ASP A 301 15.87 13.27 5.83
N ASN A 302 15.78 14.54 6.23
CA ASN A 302 15.08 15.58 5.47
C ASN A 302 15.57 15.74 4.02
N LYS A 303 16.82 15.33 3.72
CA LYS A 303 17.37 15.35 2.36
C LYS A 303 16.70 14.34 1.43
N MET A 304 16.02 13.34 1.97
CA MET A 304 15.29 12.34 1.20
C MET A 304 13.93 12.86 0.70
N ILE A 305 13.42 13.92 1.30
CA ILE A 305 12.07 14.42 1.05
C ILE A 305 12.16 15.74 0.29
N THR A 306 11.83 15.75 -0.98
CA THR A 306 11.79 16.98 -1.78
C THR A 306 10.54 17.78 -1.42
N THR A 307 10.74 18.97 -0.85
CA THR A 307 9.67 19.92 -0.58
C THR A 307 9.63 21.10 -1.56
N ALA A 308 10.61 21.23 -2.45
CA ALA A 308 10.74 22.36 -3.36
C ALA A 308 11.19 21.93 -4.77
N ALA A 309 10.62 22.54 -5.78
CA ALA A 309 11.11 22.46 -7.15
C ALA A 309 12.53 23.03 -7.24
N GLY A 310 13.51 22.18 -7.59
CA GLY A 310 14.90 22.63 -7.84
C GLY A 310 16.01 21.77 -7.27
N SER A 311 15.72 20.69 -6.53
CA SER A 311 16.73 19.74 -6.09
C SER A 311 17.12 18.80 -7.22
N SER A 312 18.41 18.66 -7.50
CA SER A 312 18.95 17.80 -8.57
C SER A 312 19.02 16.31 -8.21
N SER A 313 18.56 15.90 -7.05
CA SER A 313 18.63 14.51 -6.60
C SER A 313 17.25 13.85 -6.63
N PRO A 314 17.15 12.58 -7.06
CA PRO A 314 15.90 11.85 -7.06
C PRO A 314 15.52 11.57 -5.62
N VAL A 315 14.51 12.25 -5.15
CA VAL A 315 14.09 12.20 -3.78
C VAL A 315 12.62 11.80 -3.78
N ILE A 316 12.12 11.38 -2.65
CA ILE A 316 10.73 10.99 -2.48
C ILE A 316 9.87 12.25 -2.47
N ASP A 317 9.00 12.38 -3.47
CA ASP A 317 8.04 13.50 -3.58
C ASP A 317 6.65 13.05 -3.11
N PHE A 318 6.31 13.42 -1.89
CA PHE A 318 4.96 13.21 -1.35
C PHE A 318 3.92 14.17 -1.95
N GLY A 319 4.32 15.19 -2.70
CA GLY A 319 3.45 16.17 -3.34
C GLY A 319 3.10 15.83 -4.79
N SER A 320 3.63 14.73 -5.33
CA SER A 320 3.36 14.31 -6.71
C SER A 320 1.86 14.14 -6.96
N SER A 321 1.34 14.78 -8.00
CA SER A 321 -0.08 14.69 -8.38
C SER A 321 -0.51 13.27 -8.80
N SER A 322 0.44 12.40 -9.14
CA SER A 322 0.23 10.98 -9.45
C SER A 322 0.22 10.09 -8.21
N LEU A 323 0.60 10.57 -7.03
CA LEU A 323 0.64 9.78 -5.81
C LEU A 323 -0.77 9.36 -5.37
N ARG A 324 -0.97 8.04 -5.20
CA ARG A 324 -2.26 7.46 -4.78
C ARG A 324 -2.14 6.56 -3.56
N LEU A 325 -0.96 6.02 -3.28
CA LEU A 325 -0.76 5.09 -2.17
C LEU A 325 0.55 5.39 -1.44
N ILE A 326 0.48 5.41 -0.11
CA ILE A 326 1.66 5.41 0.77
C ILE A 326 1.49 4.22 1.71
N THR A 327 2.55 3.43 1.91
CA THR A 327 2.54 2.34 2.89
C THR A 327 3.69 2.46 3.88
N ILE A 328 3.44 2.06 5.14
CA ILE A 328 4.45 1.78 6.16
C ILE A 328 4.05 0.46 6.82
N CYS A 329 4.74 -0.63 6.47
CA CYS A 329 4.38 -1.96 6.95
C CYS A 329 5.52 -2.58 7.77
N PHE A 330 5.26 -2.88 9.06
CA PHE A 330 6.22 -3.43 10.03
C PHE A 330 7.50 -2.57 10.20
N THR A 331 7.37 -1.26 10.01
CA THR A 331 8.48 -0.31 10.04
C THR A 331 8.22 0.88 10.95
N ILE A 332 6.95 1.25 11.20
CA ILE A 332 6.61 2.47 11.95
C ILE A 332 7.15 2.45 13.39
N THR A 333 7.17 1.29 14.04
CA THR A 333 7.74 1.15 15.38
C THR A 333 9.25 1.33 15.38
N GLU A 334 9.95 0.84 14.35
CA GLU A 334 11.39 1.06 14.18
C GLU A 334 11.71 2.54 13.96
N LEU A 335 10.95 3.24 13.11
CA LEU A 335 11.10 4.67 12.89
C LEU A 335 10.89 5.46 14.20
N LEU A 336 9.86 5.12 14.99
CA LEU A 336 9.59 5.74 16.28
C LEU A 336 10.70 5.47 17.33
N LEU A 337 11.32 4.28 17.28
CA LEU A 337 12.46 3.94 18.12
C LEU A 337 13.73 4.68 17.70
N GLN A 338 13.96 4.82 16.40
CA GLN A 338 15.09 5.54 15.84
C GLN A 338 15.02 7.04 16.19
N SER A 339 13.88 7.69 15.91
CA SER A 339 13.63 9.07 16.29
C SER A 339 12.13 9.38 16.24
N ARG A 340 11.52 9.55 17.41
CA ARG A 340 10.10 9.95 17.51
C ARG A 340 9.84 11.30 16.86
N LEU A 341 10.72 12.26 17.09
CA LEU A 341 10.58 13.61 16.57
C LEU A 341 10.57 13.60 15.04
N GLU A 342 11.55 12.91 14.43
CA GLU A 342 11.66 12.87 12.97
C GLU A 342 10.53 12.03 12.35
N THR A 343 10.08 10.96 13.03
CA THR A 343 8.91 10.19 12.58
C THR A 343 7.64 11.05 12.58
N LEU A 344 7.40 11.83 13.63
CA LEU A 344 6.26 12.75 13.67
C LEU A 344 6.38 13.87 12.62
N ARG A 345 7.61 14.35 12.34
CA ARG A 345 7.87 15.30 11.26
C ARG A 345 7.58 14.68 9.88
N LEU A 346 7.99 13.42 9.67
CA LEU A 346 7.66 12.66 8.45
C LEU A 346 6.14 12.56 8.26
N LEU A 347 5.40 12.13 9.28
CA LEU A 347 3.93 12.07 9.23
C LEU A 347 3.29 13.43 8.95
N SER A 348 3.81 14.50 9.57
CA SER A 348 3.36 15.88 9.30
C SER A 348 3.68 16.33 7.86
N THR A 349 4.84 15.95 7.31
CA THR A 349 5.23 16.28 5.93
C THR A 349 4.33 15.54 4.95
N ILE A 350 4.10 14.24 5.13
CA ILE A 350 3.14 13.45 4.34
C ILE A 350 1.77 14.12 4.40
N SER A 351 1.31 14.52 5.60
CA SER A 351 -0.01 15.15 5.77
C SER A 351 -0.14 16.48 5.05
N ARG A 352 0.92 17.27 4.94
CA ARG A 352 0.90 18.57 4.24
C ARG A 352 1.01 18.44 2.73
N SER A 353 1.78 17.45 2.26
CA SER A 353 2.17 17.37 0.84
C SER A 353 1.28 16.42 0.03
N ALA A 354 0.77 15.33 0.63
CA ALA A 354 0.02 14.33 -0.11
C ALA A 354 -1.24 14.92 -0.77
N PRO A 355 -1.50 14.60 -2.05
CA PRO A 355 -2.72 15.03 -2.75
C PRO A 355 -3.99 14.49 -2.09
N SER A 356 -5.10 15.22 -2.24
CA SER A 356 -6.42 14.72 -1.85
C SER A 356 -6.73 13.39 -2.55
N GLY A 357 -7.34 12.45 -1.83
CA GLY A 357 -7.65 11.11 -2.30
C GLY A 357 -6.51 10.10 -2.14
N THR A 358 -5.28 10.50 -1.78
CA THR A 358 -4.19 9.55 -1.49
C THR A 358 -4.55 8.63 -0.32
N LEU A 359 -4.33 7.34 -0.47
CA LEU A 359 -4.42 6.36 0.63
C LEU A 359 -3.11 6.29 1.39
N PHE A 360 -3.20 6.20 2.71
CA PHE A 360 -2.07 5.96 3.60
C PHE A 360 -2.36 4.73 4.46
N LEU A 361 -1.67 3.63 4.17
CA LEU A 361 -1.81 2.36 4.87
C LEU A 361 -0.66 2.15 5.84
N ILE A 362 -0.98 1.90 7.10
CA ILE A 362 0.00 1.55 8.14
C ILE A 362 -0.37 0.19 8.72
N VAL A 363 0.56 -0.75 8.66
CA VAL A 363 0.43 -2.09 9.22
C VAL A 363 1.58 -2.34 10.18
N GLU A 364 1.30 -2.79 11.41
CA GLU A 364 2.34 -3.09 12.39
C GLU A 364 1.99 -4.34 13.20
N SER A 365 2.98 -5.01 13.75
CA SER A 365 2.74 -6.13 14.66
C SER A 365 1.97 -5.69 15.90
N ALA A 366 0.87 -6.35 16.23
CA ALA A 366 0.11 -6.05 17.43
C ALA A 366 0.94 -6.27 18.72
N SER A 367 1.99 -7.10 18.67
CA SER A 367 2.91 -7.30 19.81
C SER A 367 3.84 -6.10 20.05
N LEU A 368 4.07 -5.28 19.04
CA LEU A 368 4.92 -4.08 19.09
C LEU A 368 4.11 -2.78 19.19
N ALA A 369 2.79 -2.89 19.20
CA ALA A 369 1.88 -1.74 19.12
C ALA A 369 1.74 -0.92 20.44
N GLN A 370 2.58 -1.17 21.43
CA GLN A 370 2.64 -0.39 22.67
C GLN A 370 3.89 0.47 22.66
N ILE A 371 3.73 1.75 22.39
CA ILE A 371 4.85 2.70 22.30
C ILE A 371 5.17 3.24 23.68
N PRO A 372 6.41 3.07 24.22
CA PRO A 372 6.77 3.62 25.50
C PRO A 372 6.78 5.15 25.44
N ILE A 373 6.13 5.82 26.39
CA ILE A 373 6.09 7.30 26.50
C ILE A 373 6.65 7.74 27.85
N GLY A 374 7.62 8.68 27.79
CA GLY A 374 8.23 9.23 29.00
C GLY A 374 9.19 8.27 29.70
N GLN A 375 9.64 8.68 30.89
CA GLN A 375 10.65 7.94 31.70
C GLN A 375 10.06 6.85 32.61
N GLU A 376 8.73 6.83 32.80
CA GLU A 376 8.07 6.00 33.82
C GLU A 376 7.53 4.67 33.28
N GLY A 377 7.96 4.22 32.09
CA GLY A 377 7.49 2.94 31.51
C GLY A 377 6.02 2.93 31.08
N ARG A 378 5.37 4.09 31.02
CA ARG A 378 4.02 4.19 30.45
C ARG A 378 4.05 3.91 28.96
N THR A 379 3.09 3.12 28.48
CA THR A 379 2.94 2.82 27.05
C THR A 379 1.67 3.45 26.49
N TYR A 380 1.70 3.77 25.22
CA TYR A 380 0.55 4.31 24.50
C TYR A 380 0.25 3.45 23.27
N PRO A 381 -1.03 3.09 23.00
CA PRO A 381 -1.38 2.29 21.84
C PRO A 381 -0.99 3.00 20.55
N LEU A 382 -0.26 2.30 19.66
CA LEU A 382 0.21 2.84 18.38
C LEU A 382 -0.95 3.38 17.53
N GLY A 383 -2.05 2.63 17.42
CA GLY A 383 -3.21 3.06 16.62
C GLY A 383 -3.75 4.42 17.06
N ARG A 384 -3.89 4.66 18.37
CA ARG A 384 -4.33 5.95 18.89
C ARG A 384 -3.33 7.08 18.65
N LEU A 385 -2.02 6.77 18.72
CA LEU A 385 -0.97 7.73 18.42
C LEU A 385 -1.07 8.20 16.95
N LEU A 386 -1.24 7.25 16.03
CA LEU A 386 -1.39 7.53 14.60
C LEU A 386 -2.68 8.31 14.31
N ASP A 387 -3.80 7.88 14.89
CA ASP A 387 -5.09 8.55 14.71
C ASP A 387 -5.02 10.01 15.20
N HIS A 388 -4.35 10.25 16.35
CA HIS A 388 -4.14 11.61 16.86
C HIS A 388 -3.22 12.43 15.95
N ALA A 389 -2.11 11.84 15.47
CA ALA A 389 -1.13 12.55 14.65
C ALA A 389 -1.66 12.91 13.24
N LEU A 390 -2.53 12.07 12.65
CA LEU A 390 -3.00 12.22 11.27
C LEU A 390 -4.39 12.89 11.18
N CYS A 391 -5.30 12.52 12.09
CA CYS A 391 -6.68 13.03 12.04
C CYS A 391 -6.89 14.27 12.92
N GLY A 392 -5.90 14.61 13.75
CA GLY A 392 -6.04 15.66 14.75
C GLY A 392 -6.85 15.18 15.96
N GLY A 393 -6.49 15.59 17.16
CA GLY A 393 -7.24 15.32 18.38
C GLY A 393 -8.54 16.11 18.43
N GLY A 394 -9.53 15.71 17.65
CA GLY A 394 -10.89 16.18 17.77
C GLY A 394 -11.49 15.62 19.04
N ASP A 395 -11.38 16.35 20.14
CA ASP A 395 -12.22 16.15 21.33
C ASP A 395 -13.68 16.14 20.88
N LYS A 396 -14.48 15.21 21.42
CA LYS A 396 -15.90 15.01 21.12
C LYS A 396 -16.75 16.19 21.59
N GLY A 397 -16.50 17.37 21.05
CA GLY A 397 -17.20 18.61 21.46
C GLY A 397 -17.08 19.68 20.40
N GLY A 398 -17.95 19.63 19.40
CA GLY A 398 -18.48 20.77 18.68
C GLY A 398 -17.49 21.70 17.99
N GLY A 399 -17.44 21.63 16.66
CA GLY A 399 -17.00 22.76 15.84
C GLY A 399 -15.71 22.58 15.06
N GLY A 400 -15.77 22.05 13.85
CA GLY A 400 -15.00 22.60 12.72
C GLY A 400 -13.51 22.31 12.58
N GLY A 401 -12.90 21.42 13.33
CA GLY A 401 -11.51 21.00 13.12
C GLY A 401 -11.42 19.74 12.25
N GLY A 402 -11.68 19.85 10.95
CA GLY A 402 -11.57 18.75 10.02
C GLY A 402 -10.11 18.29 9.95
N GLY A 403 -9.77 17.13 10.53
CA GLY A 403 -8.47 16.50 10.36
C GLY A 403 -8.16 16.30 8.87
N VAL A 404 -6.89 16.33 8.55
CA VAL A 404 -6.37 16.27 7.17
C VAL A 404 -6.61 14.89 6.55
N TRP A 405 -6.76 13.85 7.41
CA TRP A 405 -7.00 12.47 7.02
C TRP A 405 -8.31 11.94 7.59
N GLU A 406 -8.99 11.11 6.80
CA GLU A 406 -10.17 10.34 7.18
C GLU A 406 -9.75 8.89 7.42
N ILE A 407 -10.23 8.28 8.51
CA ILE A 407 -10.00 6.85 8.81
C ILE A 407 -11.00 6.02 7.99
N LEU A 408 -10.51 5.20 7.07
CA LEU A 408 -11.32 4.25 6.31
C LEU A 408 -11.39 2.89 7.00
N LYS A 409 -10.28 2.44 7.61
CA LYS A 409 -10.20 1.15 8.32
C LYS A 409 -9.30 1.27 9.54
N SER A 410 -9.73 0.66 10.64
CA SER A 410 -9.05 0.71 11.93
C SER A 410 -9.20 -0.63 12.65
N GLU A 411 -8.07 -1.33 12.81
CA GLU A 411 -8.00 -2.63 13.48
C GLU A 411 -6.81 -2.62 14.45
N ASP A 412 -7.04 -2.98 15.72
CA ASP A 412 -5.96 -2.93 16.72
C ASP A 412 -5.25 -4.28 16.92
N ALA A 413 -5.87 -5.37 16.48
CA ALA A 413 -5.32 -6.70 16.76
C ALA A 413 -5.91 -7.79 15.84
N LYS A 414 -6.07 -7.51 14.54
CA LYS A 414 -6.64 -8.45 13.58
C LYS A 414 -5.67 -9.58 13.25
N TRP A 415 -6.18 -10.82 13.29
CA TRP A 415 -5.43 -11.99 12.88
C TRP A 415 -5.51 -12.22 11.38
N TYR A 416 -4.34 -12.44 10.77
CA TYR A 416 -4.19 -12.97 9.41
C TYR A 416 -3.55 -14.35 9.51
N ARG A 417 -4.31 -15.38 9.15
CA ARG A 417 -3.87 -16.78 9.17
C ARG A 417 -3.39 -17.19 7.78
N MET A 418 -2.33 -17.96 7.69
CA MET A 418 -1.89 -18.56 6.43
C MET A 418 -2.93 -19.56 5.93
N PRO A 419 -3.07 -19.74 4.59
CA PRO A 419 -3.80 -20.87 4.03
C PRO A 419 -3.27 -22.19 4.57
N ASN A 420 -4.11 -23.22 4.70
CA ASN A 420 -3.74 -24.48 5.29
C ASN A 420 -2.61 -25.22 4.53
N ASP A 421 -2.56 -25.03 3.21
CA ASP A 421 -1.58 -25.59 2.29
C ASP A 421 -0.36 -24.69 2.03
N ALA A 422 -0.32 -23.52 2.65
CA ALA A 422 0.69 -22.49 2.36
C ALA A 422 2.12 -22.99 2.54
N ASP A 423 2.40 -23.76 3.59
CA ASP A 423 3.71 -24.35 3.85
C ASP A 423 4.08 -25.35 2.75
N GLU A 424 3.14 -26.15 2.26
CA GLU A 424 3.34 -27.13 1.19
C GLU A 424 3.63 -26.44 -0.12
N VAL A 425 2.81 -25.45 -0.50
CA VAL A 425 2.99 -24.67 -1.74
C VAL A 425 4.34 -23.97 -1.75
N TYR A 426 4.69 -23.27 -0.66
CA TYR A 426 5.97 -22.55 -0.60
C TYR A 426 7.17 -23.50 -0.61
N ASN A 427 7.09 -24.67 0.01
CA ASN A 427 8.18 -25.63 0.06
C ASN A 427 8.17 -26.67 -1.08
N ALA A 428 7.23 -26.59 -2.04
CA ALA A 428 7.09 -27.57 -3.13
C ALA A 428 8.32 -27.65 -4.04
N MET A 429 9.01 -26.53 -4.27
CA MET A 429 10.13 -26.43 -5.22
C MET A 429 11.46 -26.92 -4.66
N GLY A 430 11.50 -28.08 -3.98
CA GLY A 430 12.76 -28.75 -3.81
C GLY A 430 13.15 -29.28 -2.46
N LYS A 431 14.26 -30.05 -2.46
CA LYS A 431 14.86 -30.75 -1.31
C LYS A 431 15.68 -29.84 -0.37
N GLY A 432 15.36 -28.51 -0.33
CA GLY A 432 16.08 -27.55 0.52
C GLY A 432 15.51 -27.45 1.94
N THR A 433 16.05 -26.51 2.72
CA THR A 433 15.54 -26.19 4.06
C THR A 433 14.06 -25.79 3.98
N LYS A 434 13.21 -26.49 4.72
CA LYS A 434 11.80 -26.13 4.84
C LYS A 434 11.64 -24.87 5.68
N VAL A 435 10.83 -23.94 5.20
CA VAL A 435 10.48 -22.71 5.90
C VAL A 435 9.02 -22.82 6.32
N LYS A 436 8.74 -22.67 7.60
CA LYS A 436 7.39 -22.59 8.12
C LYS A 436 6.89 -21.16 7.97
N LEU A 437 5.73 -20.98 7.37
CA LEU A 437 5.05 -19.70 7.25
C LEU A 437 4.32 -19.35 8.55
N GLU A 438 4.25 -18.06 8.85
CA GLU A 438 3.76 -17.59 10.14
C GLU A 438 2.51 -16.74 9.97
N ASN A 439 1.51 -17.03 10.81
CA ASN A 439 0.37 -16.14 11.00
C ASN A 439 0.82 -14.84 11.64
N SER A 440 0.12 -13.75 11.39
CA SER A 440 0.42 -12.48 12.06
C SER A 440 -0.84 -11.85 12.63
N ARG A 441 -0.66 -11.26 13.80
CA ARG A 441 -1.67 -10.40 14.43
C ARG A 441 -1.20 -8.96 14.28
N VAL A 442 -2.00 -8.12 13.65
CA VAL A 442 -1.59 -6.79 13.25
C VAL A 442 -2.49 -5.68 13.79
N VAL A 443 -1.91 -4.52 14.00
CA VAL A 443 -2.59 -3.23 14.00
C VAL A 443 -2.63 -2.77 12.55
N LEU A 444 -3.81 -2.36 12.06
CA LEU A 444 -3.99 -1.84 10.71
C LEU A 444 -4.71 -0.50 10.79
N ARG A 445 -4.21 0.46 10.06
CA ARG A 445 -4.84 1.76 9.84
C ARG A 445 -4.78 2.10 8.34
N LEU A 446 -5.94 2.36 7.77
CA LEU A 446 -6.05 2.91 6.43
C LEU A 446 -6.69 4.28 6.52
N TYR A 447 -5.98 5.27 6.01
CA TYR A 447 -6.44 6.65 5.95
C TYR A 447 -6.60 7.09 4.50
N ARG A 448 -7.51 8.03 4.26
CA ARG A 448 -7.66 8.75 2.99
C ARG A 448 -7.42 10.24 3.22
N LYS A 449 -6.62 10.85 2.39
CA LYS A 449 -6.38 12.29 2.39
C LYS A 449 -7.65 13.02 1.94
N ARG A 450 -8.11 13.97 2.73
CA ARG A 450 -9.25 14.85 2.41
C ARG A 450 -8.91 15.92 1.43
#